data_d9bc0911e36279be87cc573fefa5b168
#
_entry.id   d9bc0911e36279be87cc573fefa5b168
#
_cell.length_a   1.000
_cell.length_b   1.000
_cell.length_c   1.000
_cell.angle_alpha   90.00
_cell.angle_beta   90.00
_cell.angle_gamma   90.00
#
_symmetry.space_group_name_H-M   'P 1'
#
loop_
_entity.id
_entity.type
_entity.pdbx_description
1 polymer ?
#
loop_
_entity_poly.entity_id
_entity_poly.type
_entity_poly.pdbx_seq_one_letter_code
_entity_poly.pdbx_strand_id
1 'polypeptide(L)'
;PEMAIIARTNAGILPVQEIISRTQQYERAGADGICMVGVQDFDHLEKISENLSVPLMLVTYGNPLLRDDKRLAELGVRVTIDGHGAYFAAIKATYDSLREQRQIFTQASDLSATELTHTYTQPEDYIRWAEEYMSVKE
;
A
#
# COMPACT_ATOMS: atom_id res chain seq x y z
N PRO A 1 -23.19 -9.74 14.29
CA PRO A 1 -23.19 -8.60 13.38
C PRO A 1 -22.87 -9.10 11.97
N GLU A 2 -23.43 -8.47 10.96
CA GLU A 2 -23.22 -8.87 9.56
C GLU A 2 -22.06 -8.10 8.90
N MET A 3 -21.39 -7.22 9.63
CA MET A 3 -20.31 -6.37 9.14
C MET A 3 -19.06 -6.51 10.00
N ALA A 4 -17.93 -6.82 9.37
CA ALA A 4 -16.62 -6.82 10.03
C ALA A 4 -15.97 -5.43 9.97
N ILE A 5 -15.36 -5.01 11.06
CA ILE A 5 -14.64 -3.73 11.18
C ILE A 5 -13.15 -4.00 11.10
N ILE A 6 -12.53 -3.54 10.02
CA ILE A 6 -11.07 -3.63 9.82
C ILE A 6 -10.44 -2.26 10.06
N ALA A 7 -9.71 -2.12 11.15
CA ALA A 7 -9.02 -0.88 11.47
C ALA A 7 -7.71 -0.77 10.70
N ARG A 8 -7.40 0.43 10.16
CA ARG A 8 -6.24 0.63 9.28
C ARG A 8 -5.20 1.55 9.92
N THR A 9 -3.92 1.17 9.77
CA THR A 9 -2.78 2.03 10.11
C THR A 9 -1.68 1.98 9.05
N ASN A 10 -0.82 3.02 9.02
CA ASN A 10 0.34 3.06 8.14
C ASN A 10 1.59 2.64 8.93
N ALA A 11 2.06 1.42 8.66
CA ALA A 11 3.26 0.85 9.28
C ALA A 11 4.57 1.32 8.62
N GLY A 12 4.50 1.98 7.46
CA GLY A 12 5.69 2.43 6.74
C GLY A 12 6.27 3.75 7.23
N ILE A 13 5.50 4.54 7.98
CA ILE A 13 5.91 5.89 8.42
C ILE A 13 5.96 6.07 9.94
N LEU A 14 5.45 5.11 10.69
CA LEU A 14 5.39 5.18 12.15
C LEU A 14 6.49 4.32 12.79
N PRO A 15 7.00 4.70 13.97
CA PRO A 15 7.85 3.84 14.78
C PRO A 15 7.11 2.55 15.18
N VAL A 16 7.80 1.41 15.24
CA VAL A 16 7.21 0.10 15.56
C VAL A 16 6.40 0.13 16.85
N GLN A 17 6.89 0.78 17.89
CA GLN A 17 6.19 0.87 19.18
C GLN A 17 4.87 1.65 19.09
N GLU A 18 4.83 2.67 18.26
CA GLU A 18 3.59 3.42 18.00
C GLU A 18 2.59 2.57 17.22
N ILE A 19 3.06 1.79 16.23
CA ILE A 19 2.21 0.85 15.48
C ILE A 19 1.60 -0.17 16.44
N ILE A 20 2.41 -0.80 17.28
CA ILE A 20 1.94 -1.77 18.30
C ILE A 20 0.90 -1.14 19.22
N SER A 21 1.22 0.02 19.81
CA SER A 21 0.29 0.71 20.69
C SER A 21 -1.05 1.04 20.02
N ARG A 22 -0.99 1.55 18.79
CA ARG A 22 -2.17 1.92 18.01
C ARG A 22 -3.02 0.70 17.63
N THR A 23 -2.40 -0.35 17.12
CA THR A 23 -3.11 -1.56 16.71
C THR A 23 -3.75 -2.29 17.90
N GLN A 24 -3.09 -2.33 19.05
CA GLN A 24 -3.68 -2.84 20.30
C GLN A 24 -4.88 -1.99 20.78
N GLN A 25 -4.86 -0.67 20.58
CA GLN A 25 -6.00 0.17 20.90
C GLN A 25 -7.19 -0.14 19.98
N TYR A 26 -6.95 -0.38 18.70
CA TYR A 26 -8.00 -0.79 17.76
C TYR A 26 -8.61 -2.13 18.15
N GLU A 27 -7.78 -3.12 18.48
CA GLU A 27 -8.24 -4.42 18.95
C GLU A 27 -9.09 -4.29 20.22
N ARG A 28 -8.63 -3.54 21.24
CA ARG A 28 -9.41 -3.26 22.45
C ARG A 28 -10.72 -2.52 22.18
N ALA A 29 -10.76 -1.70 21.15
CA ALA A 29 -11.97 -1.00 20.73
C ALA A 29 -12.97 -1.90 19.96
N GLY A 30 -12.61 -3.16 19.69
CA GLY A 30 -13.48 -4.14 19.05
C GLY A 30 -13.30 -4.26 17.54
N ALA A 31 -12.15 -3.88 16.99
CA ALA A 31 -11.85 -4.17 15.59
C ALA A 31 -11.75 -5.69 15.35
N ASP A 32 -12.39 -6.19 14.30
CA ASP A 32 -12.38 -7.61 13.91
C ASP A 32 -11.09 -8.00 13.17
N GLY A 33 -10.30 -7.04 12.74
CA GLY A 33 -9.00 -7.23 12.11
C GLY A 33 -8.25 -5.92 11.94
N ILE A 34 -6.94 -6.03 11.61
CA ILE A 34 -6.06 -4.88 11.41
C ILE A 34 -5.53 -4.89 9.98
N CYS A 35 -5.72 -3.78 9.27
CA CYS A 35 -5.10 -3.54 7.97
C CYS A 35 -3.84 -2.68 8.13
N MET A 36 -2.71 -3.18 7.67
CA MET A 36 -1.43 -2.47 7.69
C MET A 36 -0.95 -2.17 6.27
N VAL A 37 -0.49 -0.93 6.07
CA VAL A 37 0.11 -0.46 4.83
C VAL A 37 1.58 -0.15 5.09
N GLY A 38 2.48 -0.55 4.19
CA GLY A 38 3.90 -0.20 4.27
C GLY A 38 4.70 -1.02 5.28
N VAL A 39 4.28 -2.24 5.58
CA VAL A 39 5.13 -3.22 6.29
C VAL A 39 6.37 -3.48 5.44
N GLN A 40 7.56 -3.38 6.03
CA GLN A 40 8.82 -3.37 5.30
C GLN A 40 9.29 -4.78 4.94
N ASP A 41 9.29 -5.68 5.90
CA ASP A 41 9.77 -7.04 5.80
C ASP A 41 9.14 -7.94 6.87
N PHE A 42 9.56 -9.21 6.92
CA PHE A 42 9.06 -10.17 7.90
C PHE A 42 9.47 -9.85 9.34
N ASP A 43 10.64 -9.31 9.58
CA ASP A 43 11.09 -8.95 10.93
C ASP A 43 10.27 -7.79 11.50
N HIS A 44 9.90 -6.84 10.63
CA HIS A 44 8.98 -5.77 10.99
C HIS A 44 7.57 -6.31 11.29
N LEU A 45 7.05 -7.20 10.45
CA LEU A 45 5.75 -7.83 10.62
C LEU A 45 5.69 -8.66 11.92
N GLU A 46 6.69 -9.49 12.20
CA GLU A 46 6.78 -10.35 13.36
C GLU A 46 6.67 -9.55 14.67
N LYS A 47 7.47 -8.48 14.80
CA LYS A 47 7.42 -7.58 15.96
C LYS A 47 6.05 -6.99 16.23
N ILE A 48 5.26 -6.74 15.17
CA ILE A 48 3.92 -6.18 15.32
C ILE A 48 2.91 -7.30 15.63
N SER A 49 2.95 -8.39 14.87
CA SER A 49 1.97 -9.48 14.95
C SER A 49 1.98 -10.22 16.29
N GLU A 50 3.14 -10.36 16.92
CA GLU A 50 3.28 -10.96 18.27
C GLU A 50 2.43 -10.27 19.34
N ASN A 51 1.99 -9.04 19.09
CA ASN A 51 1.23 -8.22 20.03
C ASN A 51 -0.27 -8.17 19.72
N LEU A 52 -0.75 -8.97 18.75
CA LEU A 52 -2.13 -8.95 18.26
C LEU A 52 -2.73 -10.34 18.22
N SER A 53 -4.04 -10.43 18.46
CA SER A 53 -4.80 -11.68 18.37
C SER A 53 -5.83 -11.70 17.23
N VAL A 54 -6.11 -10.56 16.65
CA VAL A 54 -7.03 -10.44 15.51
C VAL A 54 -6.31 -10.67 14.16
N PRO A 55 -7.02 -11.17 13.14
CA PRO A 55 -6.43 -11.38 11.82
C PRO A 55 -5.88 -10.12 11.18
N LEU A 56 -4.81 -10.28 10.40
CA LEU A 56 -4.13 -9.20 9.72
C LEU A 56 -4.46 -9.18 8.23
N MET A 57 -4.60 -7.97 7.69
CA MET A 57 -4.64 -7.67 6.27
C MET A 57 -3.43 -6.80 5.92
N LEU A 58 -2.68 -7.15 4.88
CA LEU A 58 -1.54 -6.36 4.43
C LEU A 58 -1.80 -5.75 3.05
N VAL A 59 -1.48 -4.47 2.90
CA VAL A 59 -1.32 -3.84 1.58
C VAL A 59 0.17 -3.81 1.27
N THR A 60 0.60 -4.71 0.38
CA THR A 60 2.02 -5.00 0.14
C THR A 60 2.62 -4.20 -1.01
N TYR A 61 1.80 -3.69 -1.92
CA TYR A 61 2.24 -3.04 -3.17
C TYR A 61 3.31 -3.87 -3.93
N GLY A 62 3.17 -5.21 -3.92
CA GLY A 62 4.09 -6.11 -4.57
C GLY A 62 5.47 -6.22 -3.90
N ASN A 63 5.61 -5.83 -2.63
CA ASN A 63 6.87 -5.90 -1.89
C ASN A 63 7.47 -7.33 -1.95
N PRO A 64 8.64 -7.52 -2.59
CA PRO A 64 9.24 -8.83 -2.76
C PRO A 64 9.69 -9.48 -1.45
N LEU A 65 9.90 -8.68 -0.40
CA LEU A 65 10.31 -9.16 0.92
C LEU A 65 9.16 -9.78 1.73
N LEU A 66 7.92 -9.74 1.21
CA LEU A 66 6.72 -10.27 1.85
C LEU A 66 6.01 -11.32 0.96
N ARG A 67 6.75 -12.07 0.14
CA ARG A 67 6.19 -13.04 -0.83
C ARG A 67 6.19 -14.50 -0.36
N ASP A 68 6.25 -14.76 0.92
CA ASP A 68 6.10 -16.10 1.48
C ASP A 68 4.73 -16.23 2.15
N ASP A 69 3.75 -16.74 1.41
CA ASP A 69 2.36 -16.88 1.87
C ASP A 69 2.24 -17.76 3.11
N LYS A 70 3.09 -18.79 3.26
CA LYS A 70 3.09 -19.66 4.42
C LYS A 70 3.53 -18.90 5.66
N ARG A 71 4.64 -18.18 5.58
CA ARG A 71 5.15 -17.35 6.68
C ARG A 71 4.17 -16.21 7.03
N LEU A 72 3.54 -15.60 6.03
CA LEU A 72 2.48 -14.61 6.26
C LEU A 72 1.31 -15.22 7.05
N ALA A 73 0.84 -16.40 6.66
CA ALA A 73 -0.24 -17.10 7.36
C ALA A 73 0.12 -17.46 8.80
N GLU A 74 1.36 -17.90 9.07
CA GLU A 74 1.89 -18.18 10.41
C GLU A 74 1.90 -16.93 11.30
N LEU A 75 2.16 -15.75 10.73
CA LEU A 75 2.12 -14.45 11.41
C LEU A 75 0.72 -13.82 11.49
N GLY A 76 -0.33 -14.58 11.22
CA GLY A 76 -1.71 -14.13 11.38
C GLY A 76 -2.29 -13.37 10.19
N VAL A 77 -1.57 -13.22 9.09
CA VAL A 77 -2.10 -12.59 7.87
C VAL A 77 -3.11 -13.50 7.20
N ARG A 78 -4.27 -12.97 6.86
CA ARG A 78 -5.36 -13.68 6.18
C ARG A 78 -5.71 -13.09 4.83
N VAL A 79 -5.34 -11.84 4.59
CA VAL A 79 -5.59 -11.15 3.32
C VAL A 79 -4.34 -10.34 2.94
N THR A 80 -3.89 -10.48 1.70
CA THR A 80 -2.88 -9.61 1.09
C THR A 80 -3.48 -8.87 -0.10
N ILE A 81 -3.14 -7.60 -0.23
CA ILE A 81 -3.57 -6.74 -1.32
C ILE A 81 -2.31 -6.19 -1.99
N ASP A 82 -2.12 -6.52 -3.27
CA ASP A 82 -1.01 -5.98 -4.06
C ASP A 82 -1.16 -4.47 -4.35
N GLY A 83 -2.36 -3.95 -4.18
CA GLY A 83 -2.65 -2.54 -4.38
C GLY A 83 -2.86 -2.21 -5.86
N HIS A 84 -2.03 -1.32 -6.42
CA HIS A 84 -2.25 -0.74 -7.75
C HIS A 84 -1.51 -1.45 -8.89
N GLY A 85 -0.94 -2.64 -8.68
CA GLY A 85 -0.13 -3.36 -9.68
C GLY A 85 -0.82 -3.53 -11.04
N ALA A 86 -2.07 -4.00 -11.04
CA ALA A 86 -2.84 -4.15 -12.27
C ALA A 86 -3.15 -2.80 -12.96
N TYR A 87 -3.42 -1.76 -12.18
CA TYR A 87 -3.64 -0.41 -12.69
C TYR A 87 -2.39 0.16 -13.38
N PHE A 88 -1.23 0.04 -12.76
CA PHE A 88 0.04 0.47 -13.34
C PHE A 88 0.39 -0.33 -14.61
N ALA A 89 0.13 -1.63 -14.62
CA ALA A 89 0.31 -2.45 -15.82
C ALA A 89 -0.59 -1.98 -16.97
N ALA A 90 -1.84 -1.62 -16.69
CA ALA A 90 -2.77 -1.09 -17.69
C ALA A 90 -2.30 0.26 -18.25
N ILE A 91 -1.82 1.19 -17.40
CA ILE A 91 -1.26 2.47 -17.85
C ILE A 91 -0.09 2.24 -18.81
N LYS A 92 0.85 1.37 -18.42
CA LYS A 92 2.03 1.06 -19.24
C LYS A 92 1.62 0.50 -20.59
N ALA A 93 0.75 -0.51 -20.62
CA ALA A 93 0.29 -1.15 -21.84
C ALA A 93 -0.43 -0.17 -22.76
N THR A 94 -1.30 0.68 -22.22
CA THR A 94 -2.01 1.71 -22.97
C THR A 94 -1.05 2.72 -23.59
N TYR A 95 -0.10 3.21 -22.80
CA TYR A 95 0.92 4.16 -23.26
C TYR A 95 1.75 3.60 -24.42
N ASP A 96 2.26 2.37 -24.26
CA ASP A 96 3.08 1.73 -25.29
C ASP A 96 2.27 1.48 -26.58
N SER A 97 1.01 1.02 -26.48
CA SER A 97 0.12 0.82 -27.61
C SER A 97 -0.16 2.11 -28.38
N LEU A 98 -0.43 3.21 -27.68
CA LEU A 98 -0.67 4.51 -28.33
C LEU A 98 0.60 5.06 -28.99
N ARG A 99 1.76 4.83 -28.43
CA ARG A 99 3.05 5.20 -29.06
C ARG A 99 3.28 4.42 -30.35
N GLU A 100 3.03 3.10 -30.32
CA GLU A 100 3.16 2.23 -31.47
C GLU A 100 2.22 2.65 -32.60
N GLN A 101 0.96 2.94 -32.30
CA GLN A 101 -0.02 3.40 -33.29
C GLN A 101 0.40 4.72 -33.97
N ARG A 102 1.09 5.60 -33.26
CA ARG A 102 1.60 6.85 -33.83
C ARG A 102 2.85 6.68 -34.69
N GLN A 103 3.41 5.46 -34.78
CA GLN A 103 4.65 5.17 -35.49
C GLN A 103 5.85 6.05 -35.05
N ILE A 104 5.75 6.65 -33.89
CA ILE A 104 6.78 7.56 -33.37
C ILE A 104 7.96 6.74 -32.83
N PHE A 105 7.69 5.51 -32.36
CA PHE A 105 8.70 4.62 -31.85
C PHE A 105 8.36 3.16 -32.20
N THR A 106 9.38 2.40 -32.57
CA THR A 106 9.26 0.96 -32.88
C THR A 106 9.51 0.04 -31.67
N GLN A 107 9.83 0.63 -30.52
CA GLN A 107 10.11 -0.11 -29.28
C GLN A 107 9.22 0.40 -28.14
N ALA A 108 8.92 -0.48 -27.18
CA ALA A 108 8.24 -0.13 -25.95
C ALA A 108 9.00 0.99 -25.19
N SER A 109 8.29 1.75 -24.40
CA SER A 109 8.90 2.78 -23.57
C SER A 109 9.81 2.17 -22.51
N ASP A 110 11.00 2.73 -22.31
CA ASP A 110 11.91 2.36 -21.22
C ASP A 110 11.38 2.83 -19.84
N LEU A 111 10.39 3.75 -19.82
CA LEU A 111 9.80 4.23 -18.59
C LEU A 111 8.95 3.14 -17.92
N SER A 112 9.14 2.98 -16.63
CA SER A 112 8.27 2.16 -15.79
C SER A 112 6.86 2.75 -15.68
N ALA A 113 5.90 1.94 -15.28
CA ALA A 113 4.54 2.43 -15.03
C ALA A 113 4.49 3.52 -13.95
N THR A 114 5.35 3.45 -12.95
CA THR A 114 5.47 4.46 -11.89
C THR A 114 5.98 5.80 -12.44
N GLU A 115 7.02 5.78 -13.27
CA GLU A 115 7.57 6.99 -13.91
C GLU A 115 6.55 7.63 -14.86
N LEU A 116 5.81 6.81 -15.63
CA LEU A 116 4.73 7.32 -16.47
C LEU A 116 3.63 7.99 -15.65
N THR A 117 3.19 7.33 -14.58
CA THR A 117 2.17 7.89 -13.69
C THR A 117 2.65 9.21 -13.10
N HIS A 118 3.87 9.28 -12.58
CA HIS A 118 4.44 10.50 -12.03
C HIS A 118 4.50 11.64 -13.06
N THR A 119 4.91 11.32 -14.30
CA THR A 119 5.03 12.31 -15.38
C THR A 119 3.67 12.92 -15.77
N TYR A 120 2.60 12.11 -15.81
CA TYR A 120 1.32 12.55 -16.35
C TYR A 120 0.26 12.91 -15.29
N THR A 121 0.47 12.58 -14.01
CA THR A 121 -0.46 12.95 -12.93
C THR A 121 -0.06 14.20 -12.15
N GLN A 122 1.11 14.77 -12.44
CA GLN A 122 1.60 16.02 -11.84
C GLN A 122 1.51 16.05 -10.30
N PRO A 123 2.13 15.08 -9.60
CA PRO A 123 1.95 14.94 -8.16
C PRO A 123 2.47 16.14 -7.35
N GLU A 124 3.48 16.86 -7.86
CA GLU A 124 3.98 18.09 -7.22
C GLU A 124 2.92 19.21 -7.22
N ASP A 125 2.16 19.35 -8.29
CA ASP A 125 1.05 20.31 -8.36
C ASP A 125 -0.04 19.94 -7.37
N TYR A 126 -0.36 18.64 -7.25
CA TYR A 126 -1.34 18.16 -6.27
C TYR A 126 -0.90 18.45 -4.83
N ILE A 127 0.38 18.19 -4.50
CA ILE A 127 0.94 18.48 -3.16
C ILE A 127 0.84 19.98 -2.88
N ARG A 128 1.28 20.82 -3.82
CA ARG A 128 1.20 22.28 -3.69
C ARG A 128 -0.23 22.77 -3.45
N TRP A 129 -1.20 22.26 -4.20
CA TRP A 129 -2.61 22.62 -4.03
C TRP A 129 -3.18 22.10 -2.71
N ALA A 130 -2.79 20.91 -2.26
CA ALA A 130 -3.19 20.40 -0.96
C ALA A 130 -2.67 21.30 0.19
N GLU A 131 -1.44 21.77 0.10
CA GLU A 131 -0.87 22.71 1.06
C GLU A 131 -1.57 24.08 1.02
N GLU A 132 -1.88 24.57 -0.19
CA GLU A 132 -2.51 25.89 -0.38
C GLU A 132 -3.98 25.94 0.04
N TYR A 133 -4.75 24.88 -0.25
CA TYR A 133 -6.21 24.89 -0.11
C TYR A 133 -6.76 23.96 0.98
N MET A 134 -6.00 22.97 1.43
CA MET A 134 -6.47 21.97 2.39
C MET A 134 -5.79 22.08 3.78
N SER A 135 -4.69 22.82 3.92
CA SER A 135 -4.09 23.08 5.22
C SER A 135 -5.01 24.01 6.02
N VAL A 136 -5.47 23.52 7.18
CA VAL A 136 -6.19 24.36 8.15
C VAL A 136 -5.20 25.43 8.64
N LYS A 137 -5.41 26.68 8.26
CA LYS A 137 -4.71 27.80 8.87
C LYS A 137 -5.30 27.94 10.27
N GLU A 138 -4.57 27.50 11.31
CA GLU A 138 -4.87 27.82 12.70
C GLU A 138 -4.81 29.34 12.95
#